data_557feaa7888e4f84d077ffbd52abd8b6
#
_entry.id   557feaa7888e4f84d077ffbd52abd8b6
#
_cell.length_a   1.000
_cell.length_b   1.000
_cell.length_c   1.000
_cell.angle_alpha   90.00
_cell.angle_beta   90.00
_cell.angle_gamma   90.00
#
_symmetry.space_group_name_H-M   'P 1'
#
loop_
_entity.id
_entity.type
_entity.pdbx_description
1 polymer ?
#
loop_
_entity_poly.entity_id
_entity_poly.type
_entity_poly.pdbx_seq_one_letter_code
_entity_poly.pdbx_strand_id
1 'polypeptide(L)'
;GFVPFAEQVQKLLELDEVHANVLEFKDNKLTGKVLGTIVDAQQKAVVLSQLQQRLNLPTQQTVAIGDGANDLTMMAAAGLGVAVHGKPKVVEQAQAAICQGSLLQLLYLLTIPVIK
;
A
#
# COMPACT_ATOMS: atom_id res chain seq x y z
N GLY A 1 -7.33 6.35 0.99
CA GLY A 1 -7.34 7.22 2.16
C GLY A 1 -7.07 8.67 1.86
N PHE A 2 -7.17 9.50 2.88
CA PHE A 2 -6.99 10.94 2.78
C PHE A 2 -5.82 11.40 3.63
N VAL A 3 -5.18 12.50 3.19
CA VAL A 3 -3.91 12.97 3.76
C VAL A 3 -3.94 13.16 5.29
N PRO A 4 -4.93 13.82 5.92
CA PRO A 4 -4.87 14.04 7.37
C PRO A 4 -4.77 12.75 8.18
N PHE A 5 -5.51 11.72 7.82
CA PHE A 5 -5.48 10.41 8.49
C PHE A 5 -4.17 9.67 8.18
N ALA A 6 -3.74 9.69 6.92
CA ALA A 6 -2.52 9.02 6.49
C ALA A 6 -1.28 9.60 7.19
N GLU A 7 -1.21 10.92 7.38
CA GLU A 7 -0.11 11.58 8.07
C GLU A 7 -0.05 11.20 9.56
N GLN A 8 -1.20 11.02 10.22
CA GLN A 8 -1.22 10.55 11.61
C GLN A 8 -0.69 9.13 11.72
N VAL A 9 -1.10 8.23 10.81
CA VAL A 9 -0.59 6.85 10.77
C VAL A 9 0.91 6.85 10.50
N GLN A 10 1.39 7.72 9.60
CA GLN A 10 2.81 7.85 9.30
C GLN A 10 3.61 8.17 10.57
N LYS A 11 3.14 9.13 11.36
CA LYS A 11 3.80 9.52 12.61
C LYS A 11 3.80 8.40 13.64
N LEU A 12 2.67 7.71 13.80
CA LEU A 12 2.52 6.63 14.78
C LEU A 12 3.40 5.43 14.44
N LEU A 13 3.55 5.09 13.17
CA LEU A 13 4.26 3.90 12.71
C LEU A 13 5.65 4.24 12.14
N GLU A 14 6.05 5.50 12.15
CA GLU A 14 7.34 5.95 11.61
C GLU A 14 7.57 5.51 10.17
N LEU A 15 6.53 5.64 9.33
CA LEU A 15 6.62 5.31 7.91
C LEU A 15 7.42 6.36 7.15
N ASP A 16 8.20 5.92 6.17
CA ASP A 16 9.08 6.82 5.40
C ASP A 16 8.30 7.78 4.52
N GLU A 17 7.25 7.31 3.85
CA GLU A 17 6.43 8.12 2.95
C GLU A 17 4.96 7.79 3.08
N VAL A 18 4.13 8.77 2.73
CA VAL A 18 2.68 8.63 2.67
C VAL A 18 2.18 9.22 1.37
N HIS A 19 1.32 8.49 0.68
CA HIS A 19 0.63 8.94 -0.52
C HIS A 19 -0.86 8.72 -0.31
N ALA A 20 -1.62 9.81 -0.31
CA ALA A 20 -3.05 9.76 -0.05
C ALA A 20 -3.77 10.85 -0.84
N ASN A 21 -5.09 10.76 -0.90
CA ASN A 21 -5.91 11.73 -1.59
C ASN A 21 -6.06 13.00 -0.76
N VAL A 22 -6.13 14.15 -1.46
CA VAL A 22 -6.31 15.46 -0.85
C VAL A 22 -7.75 15.92 -1.09
N LEU A 23 -8.46 16.19 -0.01
CA LEU A 23 -9.82 16.73 -0.10
C LEU A 23 -9.77 18.24 -0.32
N GLU A 24 -10.67 18.74 -1.21
CA GLU A 24 -10.83 20.17 -1.40
C GLU A 24 -11.73 20.77 -0.33
N PHE A 25 -11.25 21.85 0.28
CA PHE A 25 -12.02 22.69 1.20
C PHE A 25 -12.22 24.06 0.59
N LYS A 26 -13.42 24.60 0.71
CA LYS A 26 -13.76 25.95 0.31
C LYS A 26 -14.64 26.56 1.38
N ASP A 27 -14.22 27.74 1.91
CA ASP A 27 -14.91 28.40 3.02
C ASP A 27 -15.09 27.50 4.25
N ASN A 28 -14.06 26.72 4.56
CA ASN A 28 -14.03 25.75 5.67
C ASN A 28 -15.04 24.59 5.54
N LYS A 29 -15.54 24.35 4.34
CA LYS A 29 -16.46 23.23 4.05
C LYS A 29 -15.88 22.34 2.96
N LEU A 30 -16.14 21.04 3.07
CA LEU A 30 -15.79 20.08 2.04
C LEU A 30 -16.63 20.33 0.79
N THR A 31 -15.98 20.38 -0.38
CA THR A 31 -16.66 20.54 -1.66
C THR A 31 -17.11 19.23 -2.28
N GLY A 32 -16.63 18.10 -1.76
CA GLY A 32 -16.83 16.78 -2.35
C GLY A 32 -15.86 16.45 -3.47
N LYS A 33 -14.88 17.31 -3.73
CA LYS A 33 -13.86 17.10 -4.75
C LYS A 33 -12.53 16.68 -4.13
N VAL A 34 -11.74 15.94 -4.92
CA VAL A 34 -10.38 15.50 -4.57
C VAL A 34 -9.39 16.30 -5.41
N LEU A 35 -8.38 16.88 -4.77
CA LEU A 35 -7.36 17.69 -5.44
C LEU A 35 -6.19 16.82 -5.91
N GLY A 36 -5.59 17.20 -7.03
CA GLY A 36 -4.38 16.60 -7.56
C GLY A 36 -4.58 15.18 -8.07
N THR A 37 -3.50 14.41 -8.10
CA THR A 37 -3.51 13.03 -8.57
C THR A 37 -4.22 12.12 -7.57
N ILE A 38 -5.23 11.40 -8.04
CA ILE A 38 -5.96 10.45 -7.22
C ILE A 38 -5.12 9.19 -7.02
N VAL A 39 -5.03 8.72 -5.77
CA VAL A 39 -4.31 7.50 -5.44
C VAL A 39 -5.22 6.30 -5.70
N ASP A 40 -5.27 5.88 -6.96
CA ASP A 40 -6.02 4.73 -7.43
C ASP A 40 -5.09 3.53 -7.68
N ALA A 41 -5.61 2.48 -8.30
CA ALA A 41 -4.83 1.26 -8.60
C ALA A 41 -3.59 1.56 -9.44
N GLN A 42 -3.72 2.37 -10.49
CA GLN A 42 -2.60 2.73 -11.34
C GLN A 42 -1.59 3.60 -10.61
N GLN A 43 -2.05 4.58 -9.84
CA GLN A 43 -1.17 5.49 -9.12
C GLN A 43 -0.35 4.74 -8.05
N LYS A 44 -0.93 3.75 -7.39
CA LYS A 44 -0.19 2.91 -6.44
C LYS A 44 0.98 2.19 -7.13
N ALA A 45 0.75 1.64 -8.32
CA ALA A 45 1.81 0.99 -9.09
C ALA A 45 2.88 1.99 -9.56
N VAL A 46 2.47 3.20 -9.96
CA VAL A 46 3.39 4.27 -10.35
C VAL A 46 4.29 4.67 -9.18
N VAL A 47 3.72 4.86 -8.00
CA VAL A 47 4.48 5.18 -6.78
C VAL A 47 5.50 4.10 -6.47
N LEU A 48 5.10 2.83 -6.54
CA LEU A 48 6.03 1.72 -6.33
C LEU A 48 7.19 1.75 -7.33
N SER A 49 6.91 1.96 -8.61
CA SER A 49 7.94 2.04 -9.65
C SER A 49 8.88 3.22 -9.41
N GLN A 50 8.37 4.37 -9.01
CA GLN A 50 9.18 5.54 -8.69
C GLN A 50 10.09 5.28 -7.48
N LEU A 51 9.59 4.60 -6.46
CA LEU A 51 10.39 4.21 -5.31
C LEU A 51 11.49 3.22 -5.68
N GLN A 52 11.19 2.24 -6.52
CA GLN A 52 12.18 1.28 -7.01
C GLN A 52 13.32 2.00 -7.75
N GLN A 53 13.00 2.96 -8.60
CA GLN A 53 13.99 3.73 -9.34
C GLN A 53 14.81 4.65 -8.45
N ARG A 54 14.14 5.38 -7.55
CA ARG A 54 14.79 6.35 -6.67
C ARG A 54 15.74 5.68 -5.68
N LEU A 55 15.36 4.52 -5.16
CA LEU A 55 16.18 3.76 -4.22
C LEU A 55 17.10 2.75 -4.90
N ASN A 56 17.08 2.71 -6.24
CA ASN A 56 17.89 1.79 -7.04
C ASN A 56 17.69 0.33 -6.61
N LEU A 57 16.43 -0.07 -6.42
CA LEU A 57 16.05 -1.41 -6.01
C LEU A 57 15.56 -2.23 -7.20
N PRO A 58 16.04 -3.46 -7.38
CA PRO A 58 15.44 -4.36 -8.35
C PRO A 58 14.04 -4.79 -7.87
N THR A 59 13.17 -5.14 -8.81
CA THR A 59 11.80 -5.56 -8.50
C THR A 59 11.75 -6.67 -7.46
N GLN A 60 12.68 -7.63 -7.52
CA GLN A 60 12.72 -8.77 -6.60
C GLN A 60 12.92 -8.38 -5.13
N GLN A 61 13.38 -7.16 -4.86
CA GLN A 61 13.62 -6.68 -3.49
C GLN A 61 12.46 -5.84 -2.95
N THR A 62 11.29 -5.90 -3.60
CA THR A 62 10.12 -5.14 -3.18
C THR A 62 8.96 -6.07 -2.82
N VAL A 63 8.18 -5.64 -1.82
CA VAL A 63 6.97 -6.32 -1.37
C VAL A 63 5.83 -5.32 -1.39
N ALA A 64 4.72 -5.70 -2.00
CA ALA A 64 3.50 -4.92 -1.97
C ALA A 64 2.42 -5.69 -1.23
N ILE A 65 1.70 -5.00 -0.35
CA ILE A 65 0.68 -5.59 0.50
C ILE A 65 -0.64 -4.87 0.25
N GLY A 66 -1.72 -5.63 0.12
CA GLY A 66 -3.03 -5.04 -0.08
C GLY A 66 -4.17 -5.99 0.30
N ASP A 67 -5.37 -5.45 0.41
CA ASP A 67 -6.58 -6.21 0.74
C ASP A 67 -7.66 -6.12 -0.34
N GLY A 68 -7.53 -5.20 -1.28
CA GLY A 68 -8.55 -4.92 -2.29
C GLY A 68 -8.08 -5.14 -3.71
N ALA A 69 -9.04 -5.22 -4.63
CA ALA A 69 -8.75 -5.39 -6.06
C ALA A 69 -7.94 -4.21 -6.63
N ASN A 70 -8.07 -3.03 -6.04
CA ASN A 70 -7.31 -1.84 -6.43
C ASN A 70 -5.82 -1.91 -6.04
N ASP A 71 -5.40 -2.94 -5.32
CA ASP A 71 -4.00 -3.15 -4.97
C ASP A 71 -3.29 -4.15 -5.90
N LEU A 72 -4.05 -4.88 -6.72
CA LEU A 72 -3.51 -5.95 -7.55
C LEU A 72 -2.48 -5.47 -8.58
N THR A 73 -2.68 -4.31 -9.18
CA THR A 73 -1.74 -3.75 -10.15
C THR A 73 -0.40 -3.44 -9.49
N MET A 74 -0.41 -2.84 -8.31
CA MET A 74 0.79 -2.57 -7.53
C MET A 74 1.45 -3.89 -7.09
N MET A 75 0.66 -4.84 -6.62
CA MET A 75 1.17 -6.14 -6.17
C MET A 75 1.85 -6.91 -7.32
N ALA A 76 1.31 -6.83 -8.53
CA ALA A 76 1.91 -7.45 -9.70
C ALA A 76 3.24 -6.80 -10.11
N ALA A 77 3.43 -5.51 -9.79
CA ALA A 77 4.66 -4.77 -10.09
C ALA A 77 5.76 -4.97 -9.04
N ALA A 78 5.45 -5.59 -7.92
CA ALA A 78 6.42 -5.89 -6.87
C ALA A 78 7.06 -7.28 -7.06
N GLY A 79 8.15 -7.52 -6.36
CA GLY A 79 8.76 -8.85 -6.34
C GLY A 79 7.88 -9.88 -5.64
N LEU A 80 7.16 -9.47 -4.60
CA LEU A 80 6.18 -10.30 -3.90
C LEU A 80 4.93 -9.48 -3.62
N GLY A 81 3.80 -9.93 -4.12
CA GLY A 81 2.49 -9.35 -3.81
C GLY A 81 1.77 -10.21 -2.77
N VAL A 82 1.39 -9.60 -1.64
CA VAL A 82 0.76 -10.30 -0.52
C VAL A 82 -0.64 -9.73 -0.27
N ALA A 83 -1.64 -10.59 -0.32
CA ALA A 83 -3.00 -10.23 0.09
C ALA A 83 -3.15 -10.45 1.60
N VAL A 84 -3.53 -9.41 2.33
CA VAL A 84 -3.75 -9.48 3.77
C VAL A 84 -5.22 -9.29 4.06
N HIS A 85 -5.88 -10.31 4.60
CA HIS A 85 -7.33 -10.31 4.85
C HIS A 85 -8.12 -9.88 3.62
N GLY A 86 -7.64 -10.31 2.44
CA GLY A 86 -8.21 -9.89 1.16
C GLY A 86 -9.51 -10.59 0.82
N LYS A 87 -10.26 -9.99 -0.09
CA LYS A 87 -11.44 -10.61 -0.68
C LYS A 87 -11.01 -11.83 -1.52
N PRO A 88 -11.91 -12.83 -1.75
CA PRO A 88 -11.53 -14.04 -2.45
C PRO A 88 -10.83 -13.84 -3.80
N LYS A 89 -11.28 -12.87 -4.61
CA LYS A 89 -10.65 -12.56 -5.90
C LYS A 89 -9.23 -12.04 -5.75
N VAL A 90 -8.96 -11.29 -4.70
CA VAL A 90 -7.63 -10.71 -4.43
C VAL A 90 -6.69 -11.82 -3.96
N VAL A 91 -7.14 -12.68 -3.06
CA VAL A 91 -6.37 -13.81 -2.56
C VAL A 91 -5.99 -14.75 -3.71
N GLU A 92 -6.92 -15.02 -4.63
CA GLU A 92 -6.69 -15.89 -5.77
C GLU A 92 -5.60 -15.37 -6.72
N GLN A 93 -5.51 -14.05 -6.90
CA GLN A 93 -4.57 -13.42 -7.83
C GLN A 93 -3.24 -13.02 -7.18
N ALA A 94 -3.15 -13.02 -5.86
CA ALA A 94 -1.93 -12.67 -5.15
C ALA A 94 -0.95 -13.84 -5.13
N GLN A 95 0.34 -13.53 -5.04
CA GLN A 95 1.39 -14.55 -4.94
C GLN A 95 1.39 -15.23 -3.59
N ALA A 96 1.02 -14.51 -2.54
CA ALA A 96 0.88 -15.04 -1.19
C ALA A 96 -0.30 -14.37 -0.49
N ALA A 97 -0.82 -14.98 0.56
CA ALA A 97 -1.96 -14.42 1.28
C ALA A 97 -1.84 -14.68 2.78
N ILE A 98 -2.30 -13.71 3.56
CA ILE A 98 -2.49 -13.82 5.00
C ILE A 98 -4.00 -13.68 5.24
N CYS A 99 -4.67 -14.81 5.48
CA CYS A 99 -6.13 -14.84 5.64
C CYS A 99 -6.54 -14.74 7.11
N GLN A 100 -5.65 -15.05 8.01
CA GLN A 100 -5.89 -15.00 9.46
C GLN A 100 -4.64 -14.45 10.16
N GLY A 101 -4.85 -13.85 11.33
CA GLY A 101 -3.75 -13.30 12.12
C GLY A 101 -3.39 -11.87 11.74
N SER A 102 -2.24 -11.43 12.17
CA SER A 102 -1.75 -10.06 11.98
C SER A 102 -0.73 -9.95 10.85
N LEU A 103 -0.35 -8.72 10.51
CA LEU A 103 0.75 -8.45 9.58
C LEU A 103 2.09 -9.07 10.01
N LEU A 104 2.24 -9.46 11.27
CA LEU A 104 3.43 -10.18 11.72
C LEU A 104 3.66 -11.48 10.94
N GLN A 105 2.60 -12.08 10.40
CA GLN A 105 2.72 -13.26 9.54
C GLN A 105 3.59 -12.99 8.29
N LEU A 106 3.66 -11.74 7.84
CA LEU A 106 4.51 -11.36 6.73
C LEU A 106 5.99 -11.66 7.00
N LEU A 107 6.43 -11.51 8.23
CA LEU A 107 7.82 -11.80 8.61
C LEU A 107 8.17 -13.28 8.39
N TYR A 108 7.22 -14.17 8.62
CA TYR A 108 7.41 -15.60 8.35
C TYR A 108 7.51 -15.87 6.85
N LEU A 109 6.66 -15.21 6.04
CA LEU A 109 6.71 -15.35 4.58
C LEU A 109 8.05 -14.88 4.01
N LEU A 110 8.65 -13.87 4.62
CA LEU A 110 9.93 -13.30 4.20
C LEU A 110 11.11 -13.97 4.86
N THR A 111 10.87 -15.01 5.69
CA THR A 111 11.90 -15.71 6.49
C THR A 111 12.69 -14.76 7.40
N ILE A 112 12.04 -13.71 7.89
CA ILE A 112 12.63 -12.74 8.82
C ILE A 112 12.25 -13.14 10.25
N PRO A 113 13.21 -13.20 11.20
CA PRO A 113 12.88 -13.51 12.59
C PRO A 113 11.96 -12.44 13.20
N VAL A 114 10.96 -12.88 13.98
CA VAL A 114 10.10 -11.99 14.73
C VAL A 114 10.80 -11.63 16.03
N ILE A 115 11.04 -10.33 16.24
CA ILE A 115 11.60 -9.82 17.48
C ILE A 115 10.43 -9.52 18.43
N LYS A 116 10.41 -10.21 19.54
CA LYS A 116 9.37 -10.02 20.56
C LYS A 116 9.82 -9.00 21.62
#